data_d81ec166d10a6a805dccb11a6c30e3e4
#
_entry.id   d81ec166d10a6a805dccb11a6c30e3e4
#
_cell.length_a   1.000
_cell.length_b   1.000
_cell.length_c   1.000
_cell.angle_alpha   90.00
_cell.angle_beta   90.00
_cell.angle_gamma   90.00
#
_symmetry.space_group_name_H-M   'P 1'
#
loop_
_entity.id
_entity.type
_entity.pdbx_description
1 polymer ?
#
loop_
_entity_poly.entity_id
_entity_poly.type
_entity_poly.pdbx_seq_one_letter_code
_entity_poly.pdbx_strand_id
1 'polypeptide(L)'
;MDPRVGTGFLGTEASLASDIALLAYILLIVPGMIGGFILARRKNYFYHELMMTSIVLINWFIIAYLMVYSYNLTIAPKIPAHLGEFGYLLPTIHLITGLIAQILGTILVLQLWLGPLWRFRLEPFKRWMRLTLVLWLTTATLGVIIYLTTYVEPFMIK
;
A
#
# COMPACT_ATOMS: atom_id res chain seq x y z
N MET A 1 -12.94 24.72 11.67
CA MET A 1 -12.12 24.25 10.53
C MET A 1 -11.01 23.38 11.11
N ASP A 2 -10.90 22.12 10.72
CA ASP A 2 -9.79 21.25 11.17
C ASP A 2 -8.50 21.78 10.51
N PRO A 3 -7.47 22.20 11.30
CA PRO A 3 -6.25 22.80 10.76
C PRO A 3 -5.40 21.82 9.90
N ARG A 4 -5.90 20.60 9.69
CA ARG A 4 -5.23 19.53 8.94
C ARG A 4 -5.81 19.30 7.54
N VAL A 5 -6.91 19.96 7.20
CA VAL A 5 -7.54 19.90 5.89
C VAL A 5 -6.88 20.94 5.00
N GLY A 6 -6.35 20.52 3.85
CA GLY A 6 -5.78 21.44 2.88
C GLY A 6 -4.32 21.88 3.11
N THR A 7 -3.54 21.12 3.90
CA THR A 7 -2.10 21.41 4.08
C THR A 7 -1.20 20.69 3.08
N GLY A 8 -1.80 19.99 2.12
CA GLY A 8 -1.07 19.32 1.05
C GLY A 8 -0.49 20.29 0.02
N PHE A 9 0.41 19.79 -0.81
CA PHE A 9 1.13 20.58 -1.83
C PHE A 9 0.70 20.28 -3.27
N LEU A 10 -0.18 19.30 -3.48
CA LEU A 10 -0.68 18.97 -4.83
C LEU A 10 -1.87 19.84 -5.29
N GLY A 11 -2.21 20.87 -4.51
CA GLY A 11 -3.30 21.79 -4.87
C GLY A 11 -4.70 21.21 -4.67
N THR A 12 -4.82 20.15 -3.87
CA THR A 12 -6.08 19.52 -3.49
C THR A 12 -6.40 19.78 -2.01
N GLU A 13 -7.58 19.37 -1.54
CA GLU A 13 -7.93 19.44 -0.12
C GLU A 13 -7.29 18.31 0.72
N ALA A 14 -6.37 17.56 0.14
CA ALA A 14 -5.67 16.47 0.82
C ALA A 14 -4.72 16.97 1.91
N SER A 15 -4.46 16.11 2.89
CA SER A 15 -3.42 16.37 3.88
C SER A 15 -2.03 16.16 3.27
N LEU A 16 -1.00 16.78 3.87
CA LEU A 16 0.40 16.53 3.49
C LEU A 16 0.75 15.03 3.51
N ALA A 17 0.24 14.29 4.50
CA ALA A 17 0.46 12.85 4.60
C ALA A 17 -0.15 12.08 3.42
N SER A 18 -1.34 12.48 2.95
CA SER A 18 -2.00 11.86 1.81
C SER A 18 -1.24 12.12 0.50
N ASP A 19 -0.76 13.34 0.30
CA ASP A 19 0.03 13.73 -0.87
C ASP A 19 1.37 12.97 -0.92
N ILE A 20 2.07 12.90 0.21
CA ILE A 20 3.32 12.14 0.31
C ILE A 20 3.07 10.66 0.05
N ALA A 21 2.02 10.07 0.64
CA ALA A 21 1.69 8.68 0.41
C ALA A 21 1.40 8.39 -1.07
N LEU A 22 0.58 9.22 -1.73
CA LEU A 22 0.28 9.09 -3.14
C LEU A 22 1.55 9.10 -4.00
N LEU A 23 2.40 10.12 -3.82
CA LEU A 23 3.64 10.25 -4.58
C LEU A 23 4.63 9.13 -4.28
N ALA A 24 4.77 8.70 -3.03
CA ALA A 24 5.61 7.57 -2.67
C ALA A 24 5.16 6.28 -3.39
N TYR A 25 3.86 6.07 -3.51
CA TYR A 25 3.36 4.90 -4.25
C TYR A 25 3.61 5.02 -5.75
N ILE A 26 3.31 6.15 -6.37
CA ILE A 26 3.44 6.33 -7.83
C ILE A 26 4.90 6.36 -8.27
N LEU A 27 5.78 7.02 -7.51
CA LEU A 27 7.15 7.28 -7.93
C LEU A 27 8.17 6.27 -7.38
N LEU A 28 7.85 5.59 -6.27
CA LEU A 28 8.81 4.71 -5.60
C LEU A 28 8.30 3.28 -5.51
N ILE A 29 7.14 3.04 -4.89
CA ILE A 29 6.66 1.70 -4.60
C ILE A 29 6.28 0.94 -5.88
N VAL A 30 5.41 1.49 -6.72
CA VAL A 30 4.96 0.82 -7.96
C VAL A 30 6.11 0.63 -8.95
N PRO A 31 6.95 1.64 -9.28
CA PRO A 31 8.10 1.43 -10.13
C PRO A 31 9.12 0.44 -9.55
N GLY A 32 9.35 0.47 -8.24
CA GLY A 32 10.20 -0.48 -7.55
C GLY A 32 9.69 -1.91 -7.63
N MET A 33 8.39 -2.14 -7.48
CA MET A 33 7.76 -3.46 -7.64
C MET A 33 7.93 -3.99 -9.07
N ILE A 34 7.72 -3.14 -10.07
CA ILE A 34 7.92 -3.48 -11.49
C ILE A 34 9.40 -3.77 -11.75
N GLY A 35 10.31 -2.94 -11.24
CA GLY A 35 11.75 -3.14 -11.32
C GLY A 35 12.18 -4.46 -10.68
N GLY A 36 11.68 -4.76 -9.48
CA GLY A 36 11.90 -6.04 -8.80
C GLY A 36 11.42 -7.22 -9.62
N PHE A 37 10.24 -7.13 -10.23
CA PHE A 37 9.73 -8.16 -11.14
C PHE A 37 10.64 -8.36 -12.35
N ILE A 38 11.14 -7.29 -12.99
CA ILE A 38 12.07 -7.35 -14.13
C ILE A 38 13.38 -7.99 -13.71
N LEU A 39 13.93 -7.66 -12.55
CA LEU A 39 15.16 -8.26 -12.01
C LEU A 39 15.00 -9.77 -11.80
N ALA A 40 13.88 -10.21 -11.23
CA ALA A 40 13.56 -11.63 -11.09
C ALA A 40 13.46 -12.35 -12.45
N ARG A 41 12.85 -11.73 -13.45
CA ARG A 41 12.77 -12.26 -14.83
C ARG A 41 14.15 -12.38 -15.48
N ARG A 42 15.06 -11.45 -15.20
CA ARG A 42 16.46 -11.45 -15.66
C ARG A 42 17.36 -12.38 -14.83
N LYS A 43 16.80 -13.12 -13.86
CA LYS A 43 17.53 -14.04 -12.94
C LYS A 43 18.59 -13.30 -12.09
N ASN A 44 18.46 -11.99 -11.93
CA ASN A 44 19.33 -11.20 -11.08
C ASN A 44 18.75 -11.16 -9.65
N TYR A 45 18.90 -12.28 -8.95
CA TYR A 45 18.20 -12.54 -7.70
C TYR A 45 18.72 -11.65 -6.57
N PHE A 46 20.01 -11.37 -6.51
CA PHE A 46 20.58 -10.51 -5.46
C PHE A 46 19.96 -9.10 -5.44
N TYR A 47 19.92 -8.43 -6.60
CA TYR A 47 19.30 -7.10 -6.67
C TYR A 47 17.77 -7.15 -6.54
N HIS A 48 17.15 -8.25 -6.95
CA HIS A 48 15.73 -8.47 -6.69
C HIS A 48 15.43 -8.54 -5.19
N GLU A 49 16.18 -9.34 -4.43
CA GLU A 49 16.04 -9.48 -2.97
C GLU A 49 16.25 -8.13 -2.26
N LEU A 50 17.31 -7.41 -2.60
CA LEU A 50 17.60 -6.11 -2.03
C LEU A 50 16.47 -5.11 -2.30
N MET A 51 16.01 -5.03 -3.56
CA MET A 51 14.93 -4.14 -3.95
C MET A 51 13.62 -4.47 -3.24
N MET A 52 13.21 -5.75 -3.21
CA MET A 52 11.98 -6.16 -2.54
C MET A 52 12.03 -5.93 -1.04
N THR A 53 13.19 -6.16 -0.40
CA THR A 53 13.41 -5.84 1.00
C THR A 53 13.22 -4.36 1.28
N SER A 54 13.86 -3.51 0.47
CA SER A 54 13.76 -2.05 0.61
C SER A 54 12.31 -1.58 0.47
N ILE A 55 11.58 -2.09 -0.53
CA ILE A 55 10.18 -1.75 -0.76
C ILE A 55 9.31 -2.16 0.43
N VAL A 56 9.47 -3.39 0.94
CA VAL A 56 8.70 -3.88 2.09
C VAL A 56 8.94 -3.02 3.33
N LEU A 57 10.21 -2.64 3.60
CA LEU A 57 10.56 -1.79 4.74
C LEU A 57 10.00 -0.37 4.60
N ILE A 58 10.18 0.25 3.43
CA ILE A 58 9.64 1.59 3.16
C ILE A 58 8.12 1.58 3.27
N ASN A 59 7.47 0.54 2.76
CA ASN A 59 6.02 0.44 2.82
C ASN A 59 5.50 0.24 4.26
N TRP A 60 6.20 -0.50 5.12
CA TRP A 60 5.87 -0.55 6.55
C TRP A 60 5.92 0.83 7.19
N PHE A 61 6.93 1.64 6.83
CA PHE A 61 7.02 3.03 7.31
C PHE A 61 5.84 3.87 6.84
N ILE A 62 5.48 3.79 5.54
CA ILE A 62 4.33 4.52 4.98
C ILE A 62 3.03 4.10 5.68
N ILE A 63 2.80 2.79 5.87
CA ILE A 63 1.60 2.28 6.56
C ILE A 63 1.53 2.82 7.98
N ALA A 64 2.60 2.66 8.77
CA ALA A 64 2.60 3.00 10.19
C ALA A 64 2.40 4.50 10.43
N TYR A 65 3.12 5.35 9.68
CA TYR A 65 3.16 6.79 9.95
C TYR A 65 2.15 7.62 9.17
N LEU A 66 1.76 7.17 7.97
CA LEU A 66 0.86 7.95 7.11
C LEU A 66 -0.54 7.33 7.06
N MET A 67 -0.65 6.03 6.78
CA MET A 67 -1.94 5.40 6.50
C MET A 67 -2.73 5.08 7.77
N VAL A 68 -2.12 4.41 8.76
CA VAL A 68 -2.79 4.05 10.02
C VAL A 68 -3.22 5.31 10.77
N TYR A 69 -2.37 6.31 10.80
CA TYR A 69 -2.69 7.59 11.44
C TYR A 69 -3.88 8.26 10.76
N SER A 70 -3.84 8.42 9.43
CA SER A 70 -4.92 9.05 8.66
C SER A 70 -6.23 8.27 8.79
N TYR A 71 -6.19 6.94 8.67
CA TYR A 71 -7.37 6.08 8.78
C TYR A 71 -8.05 6.19 10.15
N ASN A 72 -7.29 6.15 11.23
CA ASN A 72 -7.81 6.26 12.59
C ASN A 72 -8.46 7.60 12.88
N LEU A 73 -8.00 8.68 12.24
CA LEU A 73 -8.56 10.01 12.44
C LEU A 73 -9.83 10.26 11.62
N THR A 74 -9.90 9.72 10.41
CA THR A 74 -10.93 10.13 9.44
C THR A 74 -11.98 9.06 9.17
N ILE A 75 -11.61 7.78 9.16
CA ILE A 75 -12.47 6.69 8.71
C ILE A 75 -12.96 5.83 9.88
N ALA A 76 -12.05 5.34 10.72
CA ALA A 76 -12.37 4.38 11.77
C ALA A 76 -13.51 4.82 12.72
N PRO A 77 -13.60 6.08 13.16
CA PRO A 77 -14.67 6.53 14.05
C PRO A 77 -16.06 6.48 13.44
N LYS A 78 -16.14 6.50 12.10
CA LYS A 78 -17.40 6.57 11.35
C LYS A 78 -17.88 5.23 10.82
N ILE A 79 -17.01 4.21 10.80
CA ILE A 79 -17.31 2.88 10.26
C ILE A 79 -18.58 2.25 10.83
N PRO A 80 -18.84 2.22 12.16
CA PRO A 80 -20.00 1.53 12.69
C PRO A 80 -21.32 2.00 12.09
N ALA A 81 -21.42 3.30 11.75
CA ALA A 81 -22.66 3.88 11.22
C ALA A 81 -22.72 3.89 9.67
N HIS A 82 -21.58 3.91 8.99
CA HIS A 82 -21.49 4.24 7.56
C HIS A 82 -20.76 3.20 6.70
N LEU A 83 -20.49 1.99 7.21
CA LEU A 83 -19.70 0.97 6.49
C LEU A 83 -20.27 0.61 5.11
N GLY A 84 -21.58 0.73 4.89
CA GLY A 84 -22.22 0.49 3.59
C GLY A 84 -22.04 1.59 2.56
N GLU A 85 -21.56 2.76 2.96
CA GLU A 85 -21.34 3.87 2.05
C GLU A 85 -20.00 3.74 1.32
N PHE A 86 -19.97 4.07 0.02
CA PHE A 86 -18.78 3.90 -0.82
C PHE A 86 -17.54 4.60 -0.27
N GLY A 87 -17.72 5.80 0.29
CA GLY A 87 -16.63 6.60 0.87
C GLY A 87 -15.94 5.96 2.10
N TYR A 88 -16.58 5.01 2.79
CA TYR A 88 -16.02 4.28 3.93
C TYR A 88 -15.66 2.83 3.57
N LEU A 89 -16.45 2.24 2.67
CA LEU A 89 -16.23 0.87 2.20
C LEU A 89 -14.91 0.76 1.42
N LEU A 90 -14.65 1.67 0.49
CA LEU A 90 -13.48 1.62 -0.39
C LEU A 90 -12.15 1.75 0.40
N PRO A 91 -11.96 2.71 1.32
CA PRO A 91 -10.79 2.76 2.20
C PRO A 91 -10.64 1.50 3.07
N THR A 92 -11.74 0.91 3.52
CA THR A 92 -11.70 -0.32 4.33
C THR A 92 -11.23 -1.52 3.50
N ILE A 93 -11.71 -1.67 2.27
CA ILE A 93 -11.23 -2.72 1.35
C ILE A 93 -9.75 -2.51 1.03
N HIS A 94 -9.33 -1.27 0.76
CA HIS A 94 -7.94 -0.91 0.52
C HIS A 94 -7.05 -1.30 1.73
N LEU A 95 -7.48 -0.99 2.95
CA LEU A 95 -6.75 -1.34 4.17
C LEU A 95 -6.57 -2.85 4.31
N ILE A 96 -7.66 -3.63 4.13
CA ILE A 96 -7.62 -5.10 4.26
C ILE A 96 -6.74 -5.72 3.18
N THR A 97 -6.91 -5.35 1.91
CA THR A 97 -6.11 -5.89 0.80
C THR A 97 -4.65 -5.49 0.92
N GLY A 98 -4.38 -4.25 1.33
CA GLY A 98 -3.03 -3.74 1.57
C GLY A 98 -2.33 -4.45 2.72
N LEU A 99 -3.03 -4.70 3.83
CA LEU A 99 -2.47 -5.43 4.96
C LEU A 99 -2.13 -6.88 4.59
N ILE A 100 -3.02 -7.57 3.86
CA ILE A 100 -2.75 -8.92 3.36
C ILE A 100 -1.53 -8.92 2.44
N ALA A 101 -1.47 -8.00 1.48
CA ALA A 101 -0.35 -7.86 0.56
C ALA A 101 0.98 -7.60 1.29
N GLN A 102 0.95 -6.73 2.30
CA GLN A 102 2.12 -6.38 3.10
C GLN A 102 2.63 -7.55 3.96
N ILE A 103 1.72 -8.29 4.60
CA ILE A 103 2.08 -9.47 5.38
C ILE A 103 2.70 -10.54 4.48
N LEU A 104 2.08 -10.83 3.33
CA LEU A 104 2.61 -11.77 2.35
C LEU A 104 3.98 -11.34 1.83
N GLY A 105 4.16 -10.06 1.48
CA GLY A 105 5.43 -9.50 1.06
C GLY A 105 6.52 -9.65 2.12
N THR A 106 6.18 -9.40 3.38
CA THR A 106 7.09 -9.57 4.52
C THR A 106 7.51 -11.04 4.70
N ILE A 107 6.55 -11.97 4.65
CA ILE A 107 6.84 -13.42 4.75
C ILE A 107 7.77 -13.86 3.61
N LEU A 108 7.50 -13.40 2.37
CA LEU A 108 8.33 -13.76 1.22
C LEU A 108 9.76 -13.21 1.33
N VAL A 109 9.93 -11.96 1.79
CA VAL A 109 11.25 -11.38 2.04
C VAL A 109 11.98 -12.14 3.15
N LEU A 110 11.33 -12.46 4.26
CA LEU A 110 11.93 -13.26 5.33
C LEU A 110 12.32 -14.66 4.84
N GLN A 111 11.51 -15.27 3.98
CA GLN A 111 11.82 -16.57 3.39
C GLN A 111 13.05 -16.51 2.46
N LEU A 112 13.26 -15.40 1.73
CA LEU A 112 14.46 -15.18 0.92
C LEU A 112 15.72 -15.13 1.79
N TRP A 113 15.72 -14.33 2.85
CA TRP A 113 16.90 -14.10 3.68
C TRP A 113 17.19 -15.25 4.66
N LEU A 114 16.15 -15.81 5.28
CA LEU A 114 16.31 -16.86 6.29
C LEU A 114 16.38 -18.26 5.69
N GLY A 115 15.98 -18.44 4.45
CA GLY A 115 16.09 -19.71 3.71
C GLY A 115 15.55 -20.91 4.52
N PRO A 116 16.38 -21.98 4.73
CA PRO A 116 15.96 -23.18 5.45
C PRO A 116 15.61 -22.95 6.93
N LEU A 117 16.09 -21.88 7.54
CA LEU A 117 15.81 -21.54 8.94
C LEU A 117 14.39 -21.02 9.16
N TRP A 118 13.73 -20.54 8.07
CA TRP A 118 12.38 -20.02 8.15
C TRP A 118 11.32 -21.13 8.19
N ARG A 119 10.54 -21.15 9.26
CA ARG A 119 9.56 -22.22 9.53
C ARG A 119 8.29 -22.11 8.67
N PHE A 120 7.89 -20.89 8.31
CA PHE A 120 6.67 -20.62 7.54
C PHE A 120 6.97 -20.48 6.04
N ARG A 121 7.12 -21.60 5.34
CA ARG A 121 7.41 -21.59 3.91
C ARG A 121 6.13 -21.52 3.08
N LEU A 122 6.09 -20.55 2.16
CA LEU A 122 5.03 -20.45 1.16
C LEU A 122 5.48 -21.18 -0.10
N GLU A 123 4.87 -22.33 -0.37
CA GLU A 123 5.17 -23.15 -1.56
C GLU A 123 3.93 -23.29 -2.45
N PRO A 124 4.04 -23.25 -3.78
CA PRO A 124 5.25 -22.92 -4.55
C PRO A 124 5.57 -21.42 -4.53
N PHE A 125 6.80 -21.07 -4.19
CA PHE A 125 7.26 -19.70 -3.94
C PHE A 125 6.91 -18.70 -5.07
N LYS A 126 7.12 -19.09 -6.33
CA LYS A 126 6.82 -18.25 -7.50
C LYS A 126 5.34 -17.86 -7.60
N ARG A 127 4.43 -18.75 -7.18
CA ARG A 127 2.99 -18.46 -7.20
C ARG A 127 2.64 -17.40 -6.17
N TRP A 128 3.18 -17.50 -4.97
CA TRP A 128 2.97 -16.53 -3.91
C TRP A 128 3.56 -15.16 -4.24
N MET A 129 4.75 -15.11 -4.85
CA MET A 129 5.34 -13.86 -5.34
C MET A 129 4.43 -13.15 -6.36
N ARG A 130 3.86 -13.89 -7.32
CA ARG A 130 2.94 -13.32 -8.32
C ARG A 130 1.64 -12.83 -7.68
N LEU A 131 1.08 -13.62 -6.77
CA LEU A 131 -0.13 -13.24 -6.04
C LEU A 131 0.10 -11.95 -5.23
N THR A 132 1.21 -11.88 -4.50
CA THR A 132 1.58 -10.69 -3.73
C THR A 132 1.75 -9.47 -4.62
N LEU A 133 2.41 -9.61 -5.77
CA LEU A 133 2.54 -8.53 -6.75
C LEU A 133 1.18 -8.02 -7.24
N VAL A 134 0.27 -8.92 -7.60
CA VAL A 134 -1.09 -8.56 -8.05
C VAL A 134 -1.84 -7.83 -6.92
N LEU A 135 -1.80 -8.35 -5.70
CA LEU A 135 -2.44 -7.72 -4.54
C LEU A 135 -1.89 -6.31 -4.28
N TRP A 136 -0.57 -6.13 -4.35
CA TRP A 136 0.04 -4.81 -4.15
C TRP A 136 -0.36 -3.82 -5.25
N LEU A 137 -0.34 -4.23 -6.52
CA LEU A 137 -0.76 -3.37 -7.62
C LEU A 137 -2.25 -3.02 -7.51
N THR A 138 -3.09 -3.98 -7.15
CA THR A 138 -4.52 -3.73 -6.88
C THR A 138 -4.69 -2.72 -5.74
N THR A 139 -3.98 -2.90 -4.63
CA THR A 139 -4.03 -1.98 -3.49
C THR A 139 -3.54 -0.58 -3.88
N ALA A 140 -2.45 -0.48 -4.65
CA ALA A 140 -1.96 0.80 -5.16
C ALA A 140 -3.01 1.51 -6.03
N THR A 141 -3.65 0.77 -6.92
CA THR A 141 -4.73 1.31 -7.78
C THR A 141 -5.93 1.80 -6.94
N LEU A 142 -6.34 1.01 -5.94
CA LEU A 142 -7.40 1.43 -5.01
C LEU A 142 -7.02 2.71 -4.25
N GLY A 143 -5.77 2.83 -3.81
CA GLY A 143 -5.26 4.02 -3.14
C GLY A 143 -5.33 5.28 -4.02
N VAL A 144 -4.97 5.16 -5.30
CA VAL A 144 -5.12 6.26 -6.27
C VAL A 144 -6.59 6.63 -6.46
N ILE A 145 -7.48 5.65 -6.60
CA ILE A 145 -8.93 5.89 -6.74
C ILE A 145 -9.47 6.60 -5.50
N ILE A 146 -9.11 6.15 -4.29
CA ILE A 146 -9.52 6.81 -3.04
C ILE A 146 -9.06 8.27 -3.04
N TYR A 147 -7.80 8.53 -3.39
CA TYR A 147 -7.29 9.90 -3.44
C TYR A 147 -8.09 10.78 -4.40
N LEU A 148 -8.32 10.30 -5.62
CA LEU A 148 -9.05 11.03 -6.64
C LEU A 148 -10.51 11.31 -6.24
N THR A 149 -11.21 10.30 -5.73
CA THR A 149 -12.63 10.42 -5.35
C THR A 149 -12.83 11.24 -4.08
N THR A 150 -11.85 11.26 -3.18
CA THR A 150 -11.97 11.98 -1.91
C THR A 150 -11.54 13.43 -2.01
N TYR A 151 -10.48 13.73 -2.79
CA TYR A 151 -9.82 15.04 -2.75
C TYR A 151 -9.87 15.82 -4.07
N VAL A 152 -10.07 15.15 -5.21
CA VAL A 152 -10.13 15.81 -6.53
C VAL A 152 -11.56 15.95 -7.01
N GLU A 153 -12.38 14.91 -6.85
CA GLU A 153 -13.79 14.92 -7.20
C GLU A 153 -14.64 14.56 -5.97
N PRO A 154 -14.92 15.51 -5.06
CA PRO A 154 -15.71 15.23 -3.85
C PRO A 154 -17.17 14.88 -4.14
N PHE A 155 -17.51 14.56 -5.39
CA PHE A 155 -18.88 14.34 -5.89
C PHE A 155 -19.48 12.97 -5.48
N MET A 156 -18.68 12.03 -5.00
CA MET A 156 -19.14 10.67 -4.70
C MET A 156 -19.39 10.39 -3.21
N ILE A 157 -19.23 11.40 -2.34
CA ILE A 157 -19.44 11.24 -0.89
C ILE A 157 -20.58 12.17 -0.45
N LYS A 158 -21.72 12.11 -1.12
CA LYS A 158 -23.00 12.67 -0.61
C LYS A 158 -23.97 11.54 -0.36
#